data_e531474c3270cb080cb0e457390f0a65
#
_entry.id   e531474c3270cb080cb0e457390f0a65
#
_cell.length_a   1.000
_cell.length_b   1.000
_cell.length_c   1.000
_cell.angle_alpha   90.00
_cell.angle_beta   90.00
_cell.angle_gamma   90.00
#
_symmetry.space_group_name_H-M   'P 1'
#
loop_
_entity.id
_entity.type
_entity.pdbx_description
1 polymer ?
#
loop_
_entity_poly.entity_id
_entity_poly.type
_entity_poly.pdbx_seq_one_letter_code
_entity_poly.pdbx_strand_id
1 'polypeptide(L)'
;VFLNTSIDESMDNFDQLKSLITPSELEILVTGGIAIFADLNRAIASDLRRAELIVLPIVLIALVLVYSSVVAAGLPIAIGGLSIVFTLAMVFGLSQVTDVSIFVLNIASFLGLGIAIDYSLLVVNRFREELQHHPKDIALGLTMSTAGKALLFSGLTTVLGLSGLLFFDFMALRSIGIGGIFVVILSLLQVFTLLPAVLYFLGGRVNALAITKIRPENDQFW
;
A
#
# COMPACT_ATOMS: atom_id res chain seq x y z
N VAL A 1 38.70 -1.39 -11.78
CA VAL A 1 38.28 -0.06 -12.24
C VAL A 1 37.33 0.49 -11.19
N PHE A 2 37.74 1.53 -10.45
CA PHE A 2 36.85 2.22 -9.53
C PHE A 2 36.03 3.22 -10.36
N LEU A 3 34.75 2.97 -10.51
CA LEU A 3 33.83 3.92 -11.13
C LEU A 3 33.57 5.04 -10.12
N ASN A 4 33.95 6.26 -10.46
CA ASN A 4 33.72 7.47 -9.64
C ASN A 4 32.35 8.10 -10.01
N THR A 5 31.35 7.26 -10.23
CA THR A 5 30.00 7.62 -10.66
C THR A 5 28.98 7.14 -9.61
N SER A 6 27.84 7.79 -9.56
CA SER A 6 26.73 7.35 -8.70
C SER A 6 26.26 5.94 -9.07
N ILE A 7 25.64 5.23 -8.12
CA ILE A 7 25.13 3.87 -8.38
C ILE A 7 24.11 3.88 -9.52
N ASP A 8 23.25 4.89 -9.59
CA ASP A 8 22.20 5.02 -10.63
C ASP A 8 22.80 5.22 -12.02
N GLU A 9 23.77 6.11 -12.16
CA GLU A 9 24.51 6.33 -13.41
C GLU A 9 25.31 5.10 -13.82
N SER A 10 25.82 4.36 -12.84
CA SER A 10 26.53 3.10 -13.08
C SER A 10 25.58 1.99 -13.55
N MET A 11 24.33 1.99 -13.11
CA MET A 11 23.29 1.03 -13.54
C MET A 11 22.84 1.31 -14.98
N ASP A 12 22.61 2.58 -15.34
CA ASP A 12 22.26 2.98 -16.72
C ASP A 12 23.37 2.63 -17.70
N ASN A 13 24.62 2.90 -17.33
CA ASN A 13 25.79 2.54 -18.13
C ASN A 13 25.99 1.02 -18.21
N PHE A 14 25.61 0.26 -17.18
CA PHE A 14 25.69 -1.19 -17.17
C PHE A 14 24.76 -1.83 -18.21
N ASP A 15 23.54 -1.32 -18.37
CA ASP A 15 22.60 -1.81 -19.38
C ASP A 15 23.10 -1.53 -20.81
N GLN A 16 23.71 -0.38 -21.03
CA GLN A 16 24.35 -0.05 -22.29
C GLN A 16 25.55 -0.98 -22.57
N LEU A 17 26.40 -1.22 -21.58
CA LEU A 17 27.53 -2.16 -21.70
C LEU A 17 27.06 -3.58 -21.99
N LYS A 18 26.02 -4.05 -21.29
CA LYS A 18 25.44 -5.39 -21.51
C LYS A 18 24.88 -5.54 -22.92
N SER A 19 24.32 -4.48 -23.50
CA SER A 19 23.82 -4.48 -24.89
C SER A 19 24.92 -4.51 -25.95
N LEU A 20 26.13 -4.05 -25.63
CA LEU A 20 27.30 -4.07 -26.50
C LEU A 20 28.02 -5.43 -26.51
N ILE A 21 27.78 -6.24 -25.48
CA ILE A 21 28.31 -7.60 -25.38
C ILE A 21 27.44 -8.50 -26.24
N THR A 22 27.77 -8.60 -27.52
CA THR A 22 27.08 -9.50 -28.46
C THR A 22 27.30 -10.96 -28.06
N PRO A 23 26.27 -11.82 -28.14
CA PRO A 23 26.45 -13.26 -27.92
C PRO A 23 27.46 -13.81 -28.96
N SER A 24 28.58 -14.26 -28.47
CA SER A 24 29.53 -15.08 -29.24
C SER A 24 29.26 -16.56 -28.88
N GLU A 25 30.02 -17.48 -29.47
CA GLU A 25 29.94 -18.90 -29.11
C GLU A 25 30.27 -19.19 -27.63
N LEU A 26 30.65 -18.17 -26.85
CA LEU A 26 30.97 -18.23 -25.43
C LEU A 26 29.83 -17.61 -24.61
N GLU A 27 29.40 -18.31 -23.55
CA GLU A 27 28.50 -17.76 -22.55
C GLU A 27 29.26 -16.76 -21.69
N ILE A 28 28.92 -15.49 -21.83
CA ILE A 28 29.55 -14.40 -21.08
C ILE A 28 28.72 -14.11 -19.83
N LEU A 29 29.26 -14.44 -18.66
CA LEU A 29 28.67 -14.12 -17.36
C LEU A 29 29.29 -12.83 -16.81
N VAL A 30 28.47 -11.82 -16.64
CA VAL A 30 28.89 -10.56 -16.02
C VAL A 30 28.50 -10.60 -14.54
N THR A 31 29.49 -10.38 -13.65
CA THR A 31 29.29 -10.40 -12.21
C THR A 31 29.93 -9.15 -11.58
N GLY A 32 29.57 -8.87 -10.34
CA GLY A 32 30.02 -7.72 -9.59
C GLY A 32 28.86 -7.03 -8.85
N GLY A 33 29.16 -6.13 -7.91
CA GLY A 33 28.15 -5.49 -7.08
C GLY A 33 27.03 -4.82 -7.89
N ILE A 34 27.39 -4.08 -8.94
CA ILE A 34 26.43 -3.37 -9.81
C ILE A 34 25.56 -4.35 -10.61
N ALA A 35 26.15 -5.43 -11.14
CA ALA A 35 25.43 -6.44 -11.90
C ALA A 35 24.39 -7.15 -11.00
N ILE A 36 24.80 -7.57 -9.81
CA ILE A 36 23.93 -8.22 -8.83
C ILE A 36 22.79 -7.27 -8.42
N PHE A 37 23.09 -5.99 -8.16
CA PHE A 37 22.11 -5.00 -7.76
C PHE A 37 21.09 -4.72 -8.88
N ALA A 38 21.54 -4.61 -10.12
CA ALA A 38 20.68 -4.44 -11.29
C ALA A 38 19.75 -5.64 -11.51
N ASP A 39 20.28 -6.86 -11.42
CA ASP A 39 19.50 -8.07 -11.61
C ASP A 39 18.50 -8.30 -10.45
N LEU A 40 18.89 -8.00 -9.20
CA LEU A 40 17.97 -8.01 -8.05
C LEU A 40 16.82 -7.02 -8.22
N ASN A 41 17.11 -5.78 -8.63
CA ASN A 41 16.06 -4.77 -8.84
C ASN A 41 15.09 -5.19 -9.95
N ARG A 42 15.58 -5.75 -11.05
CA ARG A 42 14.72 -6.25 -12.13
C ARG A 42 13.87 -7.44 -11.66
N ALA A 43 14.46 -8.38 -10.96
CA ALA A 43 13.75 -9.53 -10.42
C ALA A 43 12.64 -9.07 -9.46
N ILE A 44 12.96 -8.20 -8.50
CA ILE A 44 11.99 -7.64 -7.54
C ILE A 44 10.88 -6.89 -8.27
N ALA A 45 11.21 -6.01 -9.23
CA ALA A 45 10.21 -5.26 -9.99
C ALA A 45 9.29 -6.17 -10.83
N SER A 46 9.84 -7.24 -11.41
CA SER A 46 9.05 -8.21 -12.19
C SER A 46 8.13 -9.04 -11.29
N ASP A 47 8.64 -9.49 -10.16
CA ASP A 47 7.87 -10.29 -9.20
C ASP A 47 6.78 -9.46 -8.52
N LEU A 48 7.08 -8.19 -8.21
CA LEU A 48 6.12 -7.23 -7.71
C LEU A 48 4.95 -7.03 -8.66
N ARG A 49 5.24 -6.76 -9.95
CA ARG A 49 4.21 -6.59 -10.97
C ARG A 49 3.36 -7.86 -11.16
N ARG A 50 3.98 -9.03 -11.13
CA ARG A 50 3.24 -10.31 -11.19
C ARG A 50 2.35 -10.50 -9.96
N ALA A 51 2.89 -10.23 -8.77
CA ALA A 51 2.13 -10.30 -7.53
C ALA A 51 0.93 -9.35 -7.54
N GLU A 52 1.11 -8.10 -7.94
CA GLU A 52 0.02 -7.12 -8.06
C GLU A 52 -1.06 -7.59 -9.05
N LEU A 53 -0.68 -8.07 -10.23
CA LEU A 53 -1.62 -8.55 -11.24
C LEU A 53 -2.44 -9.76 -10.77
N ILE A 54 -1.91 -10.59 -9.89
CA ILE A 54 -2.61 -11.76 -9.34
C ILE A 54 -3.38 -11.39 -8.09
N VAL A 55 -2.75 -10.66 -7.17
CA VAL A 55 -3.31 -10.35 -5.85
C VAL A 55 -4.45 -9.35 -5.94
N LEU A 56 -4.34 -8.28 -6.76
CA LEU A 56 -5.39 -7.28 -6.88
C LEU A 56 -6.75 -7.85 -7.33
N PRO A 57 -6.84 -8.69 -8.37
CA PRO A 57 -8.12 -9.33 -8.72
C PRO A 57 -8.65 -10.23 -7.61
N ILE A 58 -7.79 -10.99 -6.94
CA ILE A 58 -8.19 -11.87 -5.83
C ILE A 58 -8.75 -11.04 -4.68
N VAL A 59 -8.07 -9.97 -4.29
CA VAL A 59 -8.51 -9.04 -3.24
C VAL A 59 -9.83 -8.38 -3.64
N LEU A 60 -9.96 -7.93 -4.89
CA LEU A 60 -11.21 -7.34 -5.39
C LEU A 60 -12.38 -8.34 -5.29
N ILE A 61 -12.18 -9.57 -5.74
CA ILE A 61 -13.20 -10.63 -5.65
C ILE A 61 -13.55 -10.89 -4.17
N ALA A 62 -12.55 -11.03 -3.30
CA ALA A 62 -12.76 -11.23 -1.87
C ALA A 62 -13.55 -10.07 -1.24
N LEU A 63 -13.19 -8.82 -1.55
CA LEU A 63 -13.91 -7.64 -1.07
C LEU A 63 -15.35 -7.59 -1.60
N VAL A 64 -15.57 -7.94 -2.86
CA VAL A 64 -16.91 -8.00 -3.44
C VAL A 64 -17.76 -9.08 -2.76
N LEU A 65 -17.18 -10.23 -2.46
CA LEU A 65 -17.87 -11.30 -1.73
C LEU A 65 -18.20 -10.88 -0.29
N VAL A 66 -17.26 -10.26 0.41
CA VAL A 66 -17.46 -9.79 1.80
C VAL A 66 -18.49 -8.67 1.85
N TYR A 67 -18.37 -7.68 0.98
CA TYR A 67 -19.29 -6.54 0.99
C TYR A 67 -20.60 -6.79 0.28
N SER A 68 -20.67 -7.79 -0.61
CA SER A 68 -21.81 -8.00 -1.50
C SER A 68 -22.21 -6.74 -2.28
N SER A 69 -21.29 -5.77 -2.45
CA SER A 69 -21.51 -4.50 -3.12
C SER A 69 -20.22 -4.05 -3.81
N VAL A 70 -20.29 -3.77 -5.09
CA VAL A 70 -19.16 -3.31 -5.88
C VAL A 70 -18.66 -1.93 -5.42
N VAL A 71 -19.58 -1.05 -5.04
CA VAL A 71 -19.23 0.29 -4.55
C VAL A 71 -18.44 0.20 -3.25
N ALA A 72 -18.93 -0.59 -2.28
CA ALA A 72 -18.24 -0.77 -1.01
C ALA A 72 -16.86 -1.46 -1.20
N ALA A 73 -16.76 -2.43 -2.11
CA ALA A 73 -15.50 -3.11 -2.42
C ALA A 73 -14.48 -2.20 -3.11
N GLY A 74 -14.95 -1.26 -3.93
CA GLY A 74 -14.09 -0.30 -4.63
C GLY A 74 -13.44 0.74 -3.72
N LEU A 75 -14.08 1.10 -2.61
CA LEU A 75 -13.57 2.13 -1.69
C LEU A 75 -12.19 1.79 -1.10
N PRO A 76 -11.96 0.61 -0.50
CA PRO A 76 -10.65 0.25 0.01
C PRO A 76 -9.55 0.27 -1.06
N ILE A 77 -9.86 -0.17 -2.28
CA ILE A 77 -8.89 -0.17 -3.38
C ILE A 77 -8.57 1.26 -3.82
N ALA A 78 -9.57 2.13 -3.92
CA ALA A 78 -9.36 3.54 -4.26
C ALA A 78 -8.51 4.26 -3.21
N ILE A 79 -8.80 4.04 -1.91
CA ILE A 79 -8.01 4.59 -0.80
C ILE A 79 -6.59 4.03 -0.82
N GLY A 80 -6.44 2.71 -1.05
CA GLY A 80 -5.13 2.06 -1.17
C GLY A 80 -4.29 2.63 -2.31
N GLY A 81 -4.88 2.79 -3.49
CA GLY A 81 -4.19 3.40 -4.64
C GLY A 81 -3.74 4.84 -4.37
N LEU A 82 -4.60 5.66 -3.75
CA LEU A 82 -4.24 7.01 -3.32
C LEU A 82 -3.15 7.01 -2.26
N SER A 83 -3.17 6.06 -1.32
CA SER A 83 -2.13 5.92 -0.30
C SER A 83 -0.76 5.66 -0.92
N ILE A 84 -0.69 4.80 -1.93
CA ILE A 84 0.55 4.55 -2.68
C ILE A 84 1.04 5.84 -3.34
N VAL A 85 0.17 6.54 -4.08
CA VAL A 85 0.56 7.78 -4.79
C VAL A 85 1.11 8.83 -3.83
N PHE A 86 0.43 9.07 -2.70
CA PHE A 86 0.90 10.03 -1.71
C PHE A 86 2.20 9.58 -1.03
N THR A 87 2.34 8.29 -0.75
CA THR A 87 3.58 7.77 -0.16
C THR A 87 4.75 7.90 -1.12
N LEU A 88 4.56 7.58 -2.40
CA LEU A 88 5.60 7.76 -3.41
C LEU A 88 5.99 9.24 -3.57
N ALA A 89 5.02 10.15 -3.55
CA ALA A 89 5.31 11.59 -3.57
C ALA A 89 6.12 12.04 -2.35
N MET A 90 5.80 11.54 -1.15
CA MET A 90 6.56 11.84 0.07
C MET A 90 7.98 11.25 0.02
N VAL A 91 8.12 10.02 -0.44
CA VAL A 91 9.43 9.36 -0.60
C VAL A 91 10.28 10.10 -1.64
N PHE A 92 9.67 10.52 -2.75
CA PHE A 92 10.35 11.35 -3.75
C PHE A 92 10.82 12.70 -3.17
N GLY A 93 9.97 13.37 -2.38
CA GLY A 93 10.37 14.58 -1.68
C GLY A 93 11.53 14.35 -0.71
N LEU A 94 11.51 13.23 0.02
CA LEU A 94 12.56 12.86 0.95
C LEU A 94 13.90 12.55 0.24
N SER A 95 13.84 11.90 -0.93
CA SER A 95 15.03 11.55 -1.71
C SER A 95 15.81 12.77 -2.21
N GLN A 96 15.21 13.96 -2.21
CA GLN A 96 15.92 15.21 -2.57
C GLN A 96 16.86 15.72 -1.46
N VAL A 97 16.68 15.23 -0.24
CA VAL A 97 17.44 15.72 0.96
C VAL A 97 18.22 14.62 1.66
N THR A 98 17.95 13.35 1.36
CA THR A 98 18.66 12.20 1.97
C THR A 98 18.69 11.00 1.03
N ASP A 99 19.71 10.18 1.15
CA ASP A 99 19.80 8.94 0.41
C ASP A 99 18.73 7.96 0.90
N VAL A 100 17.93 7.44 -0.02
CA VAL A 100 16.84 6.51 0.23
C VAL A 100 17.05 5.27 -0.60
N SER A 101 16.99 4.11 0.03
CA SER A 101 17.13 2.83 -0.69
C SER A 101 15.92 2.58 -1.58
N ILE A 102 16.15 2.01 -2.77
CA ILE A 102 15.10 1.62 -3.72
C ILE A 102 14.08 0.64 -3.10
N PHE A 103 14.48 -0.10 -2.08
CA PHE A 103 13.58 -1.01 -1.36
C PHE A 103 12.38 -0.29 -0.71
N VAL A 104 12.48 1.02 -0.45
CA VAL A 104 11.37 1.79 0.11
C VAL A 104 10.16 1.84 -0.84
N LEU A 105 10.40 1.87 -2.16
CA LEU A 105 9.32 1.91 -3.15
C LEU A 105 8.51 0.62 -3.13
N ASN A 106 9.19 -0.51 -3.01
CA ASN A 106 8.53 -1.83 -2.92
C ASN A 106 7.69 -1.95 -1.64
N ILE A 107 8.26 -1.53 -0.50
CA ILE A 107 7.55 -1.53 0.78
C ILE A 107 6.37 -0.55 0.77
N ALA A 108 6.55 0.64 0.19
CA ALA A 108 5.48 1.62 0.07
C ALA A 108 4.28 1.07 -0.71
N SER A 109 4.53 0.36 -1.80
CA SER A 109 3.46 -0.26 -2.62
C SER A 109 2.74 -1.37 -1.86
N PHE A 110 3.46 -2.35 -1.30
CA PHE A 110 2.85 -3.48 -0.61
C PHE A 110 2.16 -3.11 0.70
N LEU A 111 2.89 -2.43 1.60
CA LEU A 111 2.32 -2.01 2.88
C LEU A 111 1.23 -0.97 2.68
N GLY A 112 1.43 -0.04 1.72
CA GLY A 112 0.46 1.02 1.44
C GLY A 112 -0.88 0.46 1.02
N LEU A 113 -0.87 -0.48 0.07
CA LEU A 113 -2.09 -1.14 -0.38
C LEU A 113 -2.73 -1.98 0.74
N GLY A 114 -1.95 -2.84 1.40
CA GLY A 114 -2.46 -3.72 2.45
C GLY A 114 -3.06 -2.95 3.62
N ILE A 115 -2.31 -2.04 4.23
CA ILE A 115 -2.76 -1.27 5.39
C ILE A 115 -3.96 -0.38 5.03
N ALA A 116 -3.95 0.27 3.86
CA ALA A 116 -5.06 1.13 3.47
C ALA A 116 -6.34 0.32 3.20
N ILE A 117 -6.23 -0.87 2.61
CA ILE A 117 -7.36 -1.79 2.43
C ILE A 117 -7.91 -2.23 3.79
N ASP A 118 -7.05 -2.71 4.70
CA ASP A 118 -7.47 -3.21 6.01
C ASP A 118 -8.14 -2.12 6.84
N TYR A 119 -7.57 -0.92 6.88
CA TYR A 119 -8.15 0.21 7.60
C TYR A 119 -9.48 0.67 7.00
N SER A 120 -9.55 0.74 5.67
CA SER A 120 -10.78 1.09 4.98
C SER A 120 -11.86 0.02 5.16
N LEU A 121 -11.47 -1.26 5.14
CA LEU A 121 -12.37 -2.39 5.37
C LEU A 121 -13.10 -2.24 6.70
N LEU A 122 -12.36 -1.97 7.78
CA LEU A 122 -12.94 -1.84 9.11
C LEU A 122 -13.93 -0.67 9.19
N VAL A 123 -13.56 0.49 8.63
CA VAL A 123 -14.41 1.69 8.65
C VAL A 123 -15.65 1.51 7.78
N VAL A 124 -15.49 0.98 6.56
CA VAL A 124 -16.63 0.78 5.65
C VAL A 124 -17.61 -0.25 6.21
N ASN A 125 -17.13 -1.35 6.80
CA ASN A 125 -18.00 -2.34 7.44
C ASN A 125 -18.78 -1.73 8.59
N ARG A 126 -18.10 -1.03 9.49
CA ARG A 126 -18.75 -0.40 10.64
C ARG A 126 -19.76 0.66 10.22
N PHE A 127 -19.43 1.48 9.22
CA PHE A 127 -20.35 2.48 8.69
C PHE A 127 -21.61 1.85 8.09
N ARG A 128 -21.47 0.74 7.34
CA ARG A 128 -22.62 0.02 6.77
C ARG A 128 -23.51 -0.62 7.83
N GLU A 129 -22.92 -1.11 8.90
CA GLU A 129 -23.64 -1.64 10.07
C GLU A 129 -24.46 -0.52 10.74
N GLU A 130 -23.81 0.59 11.05
CA GLU A 130 -24.49 1.73 11.70
C GLU A 130 -25.57 2.38 10.81
N LEU A 131 -25.40 2.37 9.48
CA LEU A 131 -26.41 2.87 8.55
C LEU A 131 -27.73 2.09 8.56
N GLN A 132 -27.75 0.86 9.09
CA GLN A 132 -28.98 0.09 9.21
C GLN A 132 -29.91 0.62 10.31
N HIS A 133 -29.31 1.29 11.30
CA HIS A 133 -30.03 1.73 12.51
C HIS A 133 -30.06 3.25 12.70
N HIS A 134 -29.17 3.98 11.99
CA HIS A 134 -28.99 5.42 12.20
C HIS A 134 -28.92 6.19 10.88
N PRO A 135 -29.35 7.48 10.89
CA PRO A 135 -29.06 8.40 9.80
C PRO A 135 -27.55 8.53 9.54
N LYS A 136 -27.15 8.82 8.29
CA LYS A 136 -25.76 8.83 7.85
C LYS A 136 -24.81 9.65 8.74
N ASP A 137 -25.28 10.77 9.29
CA ASP A 137 -24.48 11.67 10.13
C ASP A 137 -24.12 11.01 11.47
N ILE A 138 -25.13 10.38 12.10
CA ILE A 138 -24.95 9.63 13.35
C ILE A 138 -24.14 8.37 13.09
N ALA A 139 -24.45 7.62 12.03
CA ALA A 139 -23.72 6.41 11.64
C ALA A 139 -22.23 6.70 11.44
N LEU A 140 -21.88 7.79 10.77
CA LEU A 140 -20.48 8.17 10.56
C LEU A 140 -19.80 8.56 11.88
N GLY A 141 -20.47 9.32 12.75
CA GLY A 141 -19.97 9.68 14.07
C GLY A 141 -19.68 8.46 14.95
N LEU A 142 -20.59 7.50 14.99
CA LEU A 142 -20.42 6.24 15.73
C LEU A 142 -19.28 5.39 15.16
N THR A 143 -19.19 5.30 13.84
CA THR A 143 -18.11 4.59 13.15
C THR A 143 -16.75 5.18 13.53
N MET A 144 -16.59 6.49 13.44
CA MET A 144 -15.30 7.13 13.75
C MET A 144 -14.98 7.09 15.26
N SER A 145 -15.99 7.10 16.12
CA SER A 145 -15.79 7.00 17.57
C SER A 145 -15.40 5.59 18.05
N THR A 146 -15.69 4.55 17.27
CA THR A 146 -15.37 3.15 17.57
C THR A 146 -14.25 2.62 16.70
N ALA A 147 -14.51 2.31 15.42
CA ALA A 147 -13.52 1.81 14.48
C ALA A 147 -12.35 2.80 14.27
N GLY A 148 -12.64 4.10 14.18
CA GLY A 148 -11.60 5.12 14.08
C GLY A 148 -10.63 5.10 15.26
N LYS A 149 -11.11 5.01 16.50
CA LYS A 149 -10.23 4.91 17.67
C LYS A 149 -9.36 3.66 17.62
N ALA A 150 -9.94 2.50 17.29
CA ALA A 150 -9.19 1.25 17.17
C ALA A 150 -8.06 1.37 16.13
N LEU A 151 -8.35 1.98 14.97
CA LEU A 151 -7.36 2.21 13.92
C LEU A 151 -6.26 3.18 14.35
N LEU A 152 -6.60 4.23 15.09
CA LEU A 152 -5.59 5.16 15.59
C LEU A 152 -4.57 4.45 16.48
N PHE A 153 -5.05 3.65 17.44
CA PHE A 153 -4.17 2.88 18.32
C PHE A 153 -3.37 1.82 17.56
N SER A 154 -3.99 1.10 16.62
CA SER A 154 -3.31 0.12 15.76
C SER A 154 -2.21 0.78 14.93
N GLY A 155 -2.52 1.89 14.26
CA GLY A 155 -1.55 2.61 13.45
C GLY A 155 -0.41 3.19 14.29
N LEU A 156 -0.71 3.76 15.46
CA LEU A 156 0.33 4.25 16.38
C LEU A 156 1.27 3.13 16.82
N THR A 157 0.73 1.97 17.17
CA THR A 157 1.53 0.78 17.53
C THR A 157 2.41 0.33 16.36
N THR A 158 1.87 0.34 15.14
CA THR A 158 2.62 0.00 13.93
C THR A 158 3.75 1.00 13.68
N VAL A 159 3.51 2.31 13.82
CA VAL A 159 4.54 3.35 13.71
C VAL A 159 5.64 3.14 14.76
N LEU A 160 5.27 2.85 16.01
CA LEU A 160 6.25 2.54 17.06
C LEU A 160 7.08 1.30 16.73
N GLY A 161 6.45 0.25 16.22
CA GLY A 161 7.17 -0.97 15.77
C GLY A 161 8.15 -0.68 14.63
N LEU A 162 7.70 0.05 13.60
CA LEU A 162 8.53 0.41 12.45
C LEU A 162 9.65 1.40 12.82
N SER A 163 9.44 2.25 13.82
CA SER A 163 10.50 3.17 14.28
C SER A 163 11.70 2.44 14.88
N GLY A 164 11.54 1.20 15.33
CA GLY A 164 12.65 0.33 15.71
C GLY A 164 13.65 0.09 14.58
N LEU A 165 13.20 0.08 13.32
CA LEU A 165 14.08 -0.07 12.16
C LEU A 165 15.02 1.13 11.94
N LEU A 166 14.69 2.29 12.49
CA LEU A 166 15.51 3.50 12.36
C LEU A 166 16.83 3.41 13.13
N PHE A 167 16.92 2.51 14.11
CA PHE A 167 18.12 2.33 14.94
C PHE A 167 19.16 1.40 14.31
N PHE A 168 18.85 0.80 13.16
CA PHE A 168 19.81 -0.03 12.45
C PHE A 168 20.71 0.83 11.57
N ASP A 169 22.01 0.54 11.56
CA ASP A 169 22.99 1.23 10.70
C ASP A 169 22.92 0.78 9.24
N PHE A 170 22.09 -0.21 8.94
CA PHE A 170 21.89 -0.71 7.58
C PHE A 170 20.87 0.14 6.82
N MET A 171 21.33 0.87 5.80
CA MET A 171 20.57 1.85 5.02
C MET A 171 19.21 1.29 4.51
N ALA A 172 19.19 0.04 4.04
CA ALA A 172 17.95 -0.56 3.52
C ALA A 172 16.89 -0.71 4.62
N LEU A 173 17.24 -1.20 5.83
CA LEU A 173 16.31 -1.34 6.95
C LEU A 173 15.80 0.02 7.43
N ARG A 174 16.68 1.01 7.51
CA ARG A 174 16.31 2.37 7.89
C ARG A 174 15.36 3.00 6.88
N SER A 175 15.61 2.82 5.58
CA SER A 175 14.72 3.31 4.51
C SER A 175 13.35 2.62 4.56
N ILE A 176 13.31 1.30 4.81
CA ILE A 176 12.06 0.54 5.01
C ILE A 176 11.29 1.09 6.21
N GLY A 177 11.96 1.37 7.33
CA GLY A 177 11.34 1.98 8.50
C GLY A 177 10.68 3.32 8.18
N ILE A 178 11.42 4.22 7.52
CA ILE A 178 10.92 5.54 7.12
C ILE A 178 9.73 5.41 6.16
N GLY A 179 9.87 4.62 5.10
CA GLY A 179 8.81 4.40 4.12
C GLY A 179 7.55 3.81 4.75
N GLY A 180 7.71 2.79 5.60
CA GLY A 180 6.61 2.18 6.31
C GLY A 180 5.89 3.14 7.26
N ILE A 181 6.61 3.98 8.00
CA ILE A 181 6.02 5.02 8.84
C ILE A 181 5.19 6.00 8.00
N PHE A 182 5.72 6.49 6.87
CA PHE A 182 4.95 7.36 5.97
C PHE A 182 3.69 6.69 5.46
N VAL A 183 3.78 5.43 5.03
CA VAL A 183 2.61 4.65 4.61
C VAL A 183 1.53 4.64 5.67
N VAL A 184 1.88 4.28 6.91
CA VAL A 184 0.90 4.19 8.01
C VAL A 184 0.27 5.53 8.31
N ILE A 185 1.08 6.59 8.43
CA ILE A 185 0.59 7.93 8.72
C ILE A 185 -0.33 8.43 7.60
N LEU A 186 0.07 8.28 6.34
CA LEU A 186 -0.75 8.71 5.21
C LEU A 186 -2.03 7.90 5.08
N SER A 187 -1.98 6.59 5.32
CA SER A 187 -3.19 5.75 5.35
C SER A 187 -4.15 6.17 6.46
N LEU A 188 -3.65 6.46 7.66
CA LEU A 188 -4.46 6.99 8.74
C LEU A 188 -5.08 8.34 8.39
N LEU A 189 -4.30 9.28 7.84
CA LEU A 189 -4.81 10.58 7.42
C LEU A 189 -5.95 10.44 6.40
N GLN A 190 -5.81 9.54 5.43
CA GLN A 190 -6.87 9.30 4.44
C GLN A 190 -8.11 8.67 5.06
N VAL A 191 -7.93 7.71 5.97
CA VAL A 191 -9.04 7.06 6.69
C VAL A 191 -9.77 8.03 7.62
N PHE A 192 -9.09 9.03 8.15
CA PHE A 192 -9.71 10.04 9.02
C PHE A 192 -10.25 11.28 8.28
N THR A 193 -9.86 11.48 7.03
CA THR A 193 -10.28 12.67 6.25
C THR A 193 -11.06 12.28 5.00
N LEU A 194 -10.41 11.61 4.06
CA LEU A 194 -10.98 11.31 2.75
C LEU A 194 -12.08 10.26 2.84
N LEU A 195 -11.84 9.15 3.53
CA LEU A 195 -12.81 8.06 3.61
C LEU A 195 -14.13 8.48 4.27
N PRO A 196 -14.14 9.18 5.43
CA PRO A 196 -15.38 9.70 6.01
C PRO A 196 -16.13 10.67 5.09
N ALA A 197 -15.41 11.54 4.38
CA ALA A 197 -16.01 12.45 3.42
C ALA A 197 -16.71 11.68 2.28
N VAL A 198 -16.04 10.70 1.70
CA VAL A 198 -16.60 9.86 0.64
C VAL A 198 -17.80 9.06 1.15
N LEU A 199 -17.72 8.45 2.33
CA LEU A 199 -18.83 7.72 2.95
C LEU A 199 -20.04 8.62 3.22
N TYR A 200 -19.80 9.85 3.66
CA TYR A 200 -20.85 10.83 3.88
C TYR A 200 -21.58 11.20 2.58
N PHE A 201 -20.85 11.42 1.48
CA PHE A 201 -21.43 11.72 0.18
C PHE A 201 -22.18 10.52 -0.42
N LEU A 202 -21.65 9.32 -0.26
CA LEU A 202 -22.30 8.10 -0.75
C LEU A 202 -23.55 7.76 0.07
N GLY A 203 -23.50 7.88 1.39
CA GLY A 203 -24.59 7.50 2.29
C GLY A 203 -25.06 6.07 1.98
N GLY A 204 -26.38 5.90 1.77
CA GLY A 204 -26.96 4.60 1.42
C GLY A 204 -26.49 4.01 0.09
N ARG A 205 -25.91 4.84 -0.83
CA ARG A 205 -25.36 4.36 -2.10
C ARG A 205 -24.10 3.50 -1.93
N VAL A 206 -23.51 3.47 -0.75
CA VAL A 206 -22.41 2.55 -0.43
C VAL A 206 -22.82 1.08 -0.66
N ASN A 207 -24.11 0.77 -0.54
CA ASN A 207 -24.70 -0.54 -0.81
C ASN A 207 -25.19 -0.70 -2.27
N ALA A 208 -24.91 0.24 -3.17
CA ALA A 208 -25.32 0.15 -4.56
C ALA A 208 -24.55 -0.98 -5.29
N LEU A 209 -25.17 -1.50 -6.37
CA LEU A 209 -24.66 -2.65 -7.13
C LEU A 209 -24.47 -3.88 -6.23
N ALA A 210 -25.41 -4.11 -5.31
CA ALA A 210 -25.42 -5.30 -4.48
C ALA A 210 -25.60 -6.55 -5.37
N ILE A 211 -24.68 -7.50 -5.25
CA ILE A 211 -24.69 -8.77 -5.98
C ILE A 211 -25.67 -9.75 -5.31
N THR A 212 -25.82 -9.60 -3.99
CA THR A 212 -26.77 -10.40 -3.20
C THR A 212 -27.64 -9.45 -2.38
N LYS A 213 -28.97 -9.71 -2.31
CA LYS A 213 -29.82 -9.00 -1.35
C LYS A 213 -29.24 -9.24 0.03
N ILE A 214 -28.85 -8.15 0.72
CA ILE A 214 -28.43 -8.21 2.11
C ILE A 214 -29.60 -8.84 2.86
N ARG A 215 -29.46 -10.10 3.24
CA ARG A 215 -30.38 -10.73 4.18
C ARG A 215 -30.15 -10.00 5.50
N PRO A 216 -31.18 -9.47 6.18
CA PRO A 216 -31.02 -9.04 7.55
C PRO A 216 -30.58 -10.29 8.32
N GLU A 217 -29.37 -10.24 8.83
CA GLU A 217 -28.80 -11.33 9.61
C GLU A 217 -29.65 -11.45 10.89
N ASN A 218 -30.36 -12.57 10.96
CA ASN A 218 -31.10 -12.95 12.15
C ASN A 218 -30.04 -13.11 13.27
N ASP A 219 -30.23 -12.38 14.37
CA ASP A 219 -29.39 -12.33 15.57
C ASP A 219 -29.18 -13.71 16.26
N GLN A 220 -28.55 -14.68 15.62
CA GLN A 220 -28.38 -16.02 16.21
C GLN A 220 -27.00 -16.67 16.02
N PHE A 221 -25.91 -15.92 15.88
CA PHE A 221 -24.59 -16.57 15.84
C PHE A 221 -23.46 -15.77 16.53
N TRP A 222 -23.70 -15.23 17.76
CA TRP A 222 -22.58 -14.92 18.69
C TRP A 222 -23.06 -15.10 20.13
#